data_36b68494dc294828a787725603ff4503
#
_entry.id   36b68494dc294828a787725603ff4503
#
_cell.length_a   1.000
_cell.length_b   1.000
_cell.length_c   1.000
_cell.angle_alpha   90.00
_cell.angle_beta   90.00
_cell.angle_gamma   90.00
#
_symmetry.space_group_name_H-M   'P 1'
#
loop_
_entity.id
_entity.type
_entity.pdbx_description
1 polymer ?
#
loop_
_entity_poly.entity_id
_entity_poly.type
_entity_poly.pdbx_seq_one_letter_code
_entity_poly.pdbx_strand_id
1 'polypeptide(L)'
;MTVQAIKITNLLSFDELNVDNLNDLNCIVGRNNVGKSNLLKVLKFFYNKLEGKEELPPKLNSNYSYKGSISVTYDMTRIYRIARNQPKNKYFDFIIRKLVPLHKRSIFALTRYDNDYTTYTLTLNIYSDGKVKWSTKDKQTLNLILYLFPFFHVEPRHMDLHEWDSLWDLISRVKSFNLSKIDDQSVIDFFDNSINSSGDNSYRNYISDLNRTISTKPSSQKEKVLSYIKAGLKGYRFEIDENDLKFHSDGTNSFHFIKTFLRILITISRREYITPFVFIDEPELGLHPKMNEVLVQDIFTSYNYNEKKDDRVTRPKVFITTHSPNIVKEIIKKFRQKQRVYCFQKKVDARTTISILNSTYDNESFINIFSDNEARLFFSDFILFVEGESELEAFGNMKMTEHF
;
A
#
# COMPACT_ATOMS: atom_id res chain seq x y z
N MET A 1 1.00 -7.58 -13.57
CA MET A 1 -0.16 -7.68 -12.67
C MET A 1 0.01 -6.62 -11.61
N THR A 2 -0.80 -5.56 -11.63
CA THR A 2 -0.66 -4.41 -10.73
C THR A 2 -1.98 -3.66 -10.62
N VAL A 3 -2.16 -2.80 -9.64
CA VAL A 3 -3.19 -1.75 -9.68
C VAL A 3 -2.80 -0.79 -10.80
N GLN A 4 -3.71 -0.54 -11.74
CA GLN A 4 -3.50 0.28 -12.93
C GLN A 4 -4.12 1.66 -12.81
N ALA A 5 -5.34 1.73 -12.26
CA ALA A 5 -6.07 2.98 -12.12
C ALA A 5 -7.00 2.95 -10.90
N ILE A 6 -7.29 4.14 -10.39
CA ILE A 6 -8.24 4.39 -9.31
C ILE A 6 -9.16 5.51 -9.77
N LYS A 7 -10.47 5.26 -9.72
CA LYS A 7 -11.48 6.29 -9.99
C LYS A 7 -12.39 6.44 -8.78
N ILE A 8 -12.59 7.68 -8.35
CA ILE A 8 -13.48 8.04 -7.23
C ILE A 8 -14.46 9.07 -7.72
N THR A 9 -15.73 8.87 -7.42
CA THR A 9 -16.81 9.78 -7.81
C THR A 9 -17.68 10.14 -6.60
N ASN A 10 -17.98 11.42 -6.42
CA ASN A 10 -18.91 11.98 -5.43
C ASN A 10 -18.63 11.52 -3.98
N LEU A 11 -17.35 11.46 -3.56
CA LEU A 11 -16.97 11.07 -2.21
C LEU A 11 -16.01 12.09 -1.58
N LEU A 12 -16.27 12.49 -0.36
CA LEU A 12 -15.46 13.44 0.42
C LEU A 12 -15.22 14.75 -0.37
N SER A 13 -13.96 15.09 -0.66
CA SER A 13 -13.60 16.26 -1.46
C SER A 13 -13.55 15.98 -2.97
N PHE A 14 -13.83 14.75 -3.40
CA PHE A 14 -13.74 14.32 -4.79
C PHE A 14 -15.10 14.35 -5.47
N ASP A 15 -15.24 15.19 -6.48
CA ASP A 15 -16.34 15.14 -7.42
C ASP A 15 -16.11 14.02 -8.43
N GLU A 16 -14.99 14.12 -9.14
CA GLU A 16 -14.43 13.07 -9.95
C GLU A 16 -12.90 13.11 -9.83
N LEU A 17 -12.33 12.05 -9.31
CA LEU A 17 -10.89 11.83 -9.27
C LEU A 17 -10.55 10.63 -10.13
N ASN A 18 -9.65 10.81 -11.09
CA ASN A 18 -9.12 9.72 -11.90
C ASN A 18 -7.59 9.71 -11.80
N VAL A 19 -7.06 8.63 -11.21
CA VAL A 19 -5.63 8.39 -11.08
C VAL A 19 -5.32 7.18 -11.94
N ASP A 20 -4.87 7.41 -13.15
CA ASP A 20 -4.54 6.38 -14.12
C ASP A 20 -3.05 6.26 -14.38
N ASN A 21 -2.65 5.23 -15.12
CA ASN A 21 -1.27 4.98 -15.50
C ASN A 21 -0.29 4.96 -14.31
N LEU A 22 -0.66 4.26 -13.25
CA LEU A 22 0.16 4.17 -12.05
C LEU A 22 1.52 3.52 -12.34
N ASN A 23 2.57 4.19 -11.89
CA ASN A 23 3.94 3.68 -11.92
C ASN A 23 4.27 2.82 -10.69
N ASP A 24 5.49 2.32 -10.59
CA ASP A 24 5.92 1.55 -9.43
C ASP A 24 5.85 2.40 -8.16
N LEU A 25 6.35 3.64 -8.23
CA LEU A 25 6.28 4.64 -7.16
C LEU A 25 5.45 5.84 -7.60
N ASN A 26 4.44 6.19 -6.82
CA ASN A 26 3.53 7.30 -7.08
C ASN A 26 3.59 8.29 -5.92
N CYS A 27 4.11 9.48 -6.17
CA CYS A 27 4.24 10.52 -5.18
C CYS A 27 3.06 11.48 -5.27
N ILE A 28 2.39 11.75 -4.16
CA ILE A 28 1.29 12.70 -4.06
C ILE A 28 1.77 13.92 -3.29
N VAL A 29 1.80 15.04 -3.96
CA VAL A 29 2.17 16.34 -3.40
C VAL A 29 0.99 17.30 -3.36
N GLY A 30 1.11 18.34 -2.60
CA GLY A 30 0.09 19.40 -2.49
C GLY A 30 0.01 19.95 -1.08
N ARG A 31 -0.65 21.10 -0.94
CA ARG A 31 -0.82 21.79 0.35
C ARG A 31 -1.58 20.96 1.38
N ASN A 32 -1.62 21.48 2.60
CA ASN A 32 -2.50 20.94 3.62
C ASN A 32 -3.97 21.10 3.21
N ASN A 33 -4.78 20.12 3.59
CA ASN A 33 -6.23 20.12 3.35
C ASN A 33 -6.69 20.08 1.87
N VAL A 34 -5.85 19.67 0.93
CA VAL A 34 -6.23 19.50 -0.49
C VAL A 34 -6.84 18.13 -0.81
N GLY A 35 -6.92 17.22 0.16
CA GLY A 35 -7.56 15.92 -0.03
C GLY A 35 -6.61 14.72 -0.13
N LYS A 36 -5.30 14.87 0.12
CA LYS A 36 -4.36 13.73 0.10
C LYS A 36 -4.79 12.61 1.04
N SER A 37 -5.06 12.91 2.30
CA SER A 37 -5.55 11.93 3.29
C SER A 37 -6.97 11.43 2.99
N ASN A 38 -7.77 12.15 2.21
CA ASN A 38 -9.07 11.66 1.75
C ASN A 38 -8.92 10.49 0.78
N LEU A 39 -7.89 10.50 -0.08
CA LEU A 39 -7.60 9.36 -0.95
C LEU A 39 -7.27 8.10 -0.12
N LEU A 40 -6.43 8.24 0.91
CA LEU A 40 -6.11 7.14 1.81
C LEU A 40 -7.38 6.61 2.52
N LYS A 41 -8.22 7.52 3.06
CA LYS A 41 -9.48 7.12 3.72
C LYS A 41 -10.40 6.33 2.80
N VAL A 42 -10.56 6.76 1.55
CA VAL A 42 -11.38 6.08 0.56
C VAL A 42 -10.82 4.70 0.21
N LEU A 43 -9.52 4.59 0.02
CA LEU A 43 -8.85 3.31 -0.25
C LEU A 43 -8.93 2.36 0.95
N LYS A 44 -8.69 2.85 2.16
CA LYS A 44 -8.86 2.06 3.40
C LYS A 44 -10.28 1.49 3.48
N PHE A 45 -11.28 2.33 3.27
CA PHE A 45 -12.69 1.90 3.27
C PHE A 45 -12.95 0.81 2.23
N PHE A 46 -12.47 1.00 0.98
CA PHE A 46 -12.65 0.00 -0.08
C PHE A 46 -12.09 -1.37 0.30
N TYR A 47 -10.84 -1.40 0.79
CA TYR A 47 -10.19 -2.65 1.14
C TYR A 47 -10.70 -3.24 2.47
N ASN A 48 -11.10 -2.42 3.45
CA ASN A 48 -11.75 -2.89 4.67
C ASN A 48 -13.09 -3.57 4.36
N LYS A 49 -13.89 -3.00 3.43
CA LYS A 49 -15.12 -3.65 2.96
C LYS A 49 -14.84 -4.93 2.17
N LEU A 50 -13.74 -5.00 1.43
CA LEU A 50 -13.31 -6.22 0.75
C LEU A 50 -12.90 -7.32 1.74
N GLU A 51 -12.29 -6.95 2.88
CA GLU A 51 -11.99 -7.84 4.02
C GLU A 51 -13.24 -8.23 4.84
N GLY A 52 -14.39 -7.64 4.55
CA GLY A 52 -15.63 -7.88 5.29
C GLY A 52 -15.75 -7.12 6.60
N LYS A 53 -14.91 -6.10 6.83
CA LYS A 53 -14.99 -5.27 8.05
C LYS A 53 -16.22 -4.35 7.99
N GLU A 54 -16.88 -4.20 9.14
CA GLU A 54 -17.95 -3.23 9.31
C GLU A 54 -17.34 -1.86 9.62
N GLU A 55 -17.63 -0.90 8.75
CA GLU A 55 -17.16 0.47 8.85
C GLU A 55 -18.19 1.41 8.20
N LEU A 56 -18.33 2.60 8.76
CA LEU A 56 -19.22 3.61 8.19
C LEU A 56 -18.68 4.10 6.85
N PRO A 57 -19.54 4.22 5.82
CA PRO A 57 -19.12 4.69 4.52
C PRO A 57 -18.65 6.16 4.55
N PRO A 58 -17.68 6.54 3.71
CA PRO A 58 -17.30 7.92 3.57
C PRO A 58 -18.49 8.75 3.07
N LYS A 59 -18.59 9.98 3.56
CA LYS A 59 -19.67 10.90 3.18
C LYS A 59 -19.64 11.18 1.69
N LEU A 60 -20.83 11.32 1.10
CA LEU A 60 -20.97 11.81 -0.27
C LEU A 60 -20.43 13.26 -0.35
N ASN A 61 -19.88 13.62 -1.49
CA ASN A 61 -19.33 14.94 -1.75
C ASN A 61 -20.39 16.06 -1.59
N SER A 62 -21.61 15.81 -2.04
CA SER A 62 -22.72 16.75 -1.96
C SER A 62 -23.93 16.09 -1.34
N ASN A 63 -24.71 16.85 -0.56
CA ASN A 63 -26.00 16.42 0.01
C ASN A 63 -27.04 16.09 -1.10
N TYR A 64 -26.85 16.61 -2.32
CA TYR A 64 -27.70 16.31 -3.48
C TYR A 64 -27.26 15.07 -4.25
N SER A 65 -26.08 14.51 -3.92
CA SER A 65 -25.59 13.30 -4.58
C SER A 65 -26.33 12.07 -4.05
N TYR A 66 -26.95 11.33 -4.96
CA TYR A 66 -27.61 10.07 -4.61
C TYR A 66 -26.61 8.92 -4.42
N LYS A 67 -25.48 8.98 -5.13
CA LYS A 67 -24.52 7.87 -5.23
C LYS A 67 -23.10 8.38 -5.37
N GLY A 68 -22.18 7.76 -4.63
CA GLY A 68 -20.74 7.82 -4.84
C GLY A 68 -20.17 6.46 -5.26
N SER A 69 -18.98 6.44 -5.81
CA SER A 69 -18.33 5.18 -6.17
C SER A 69 -16.81 5.21 -6.04
N ILE A 70 -16.25 4.04 -5.78
CA ILE A 70 -14.80 3.78 -5.77
C ILE A 70 -14.57 2.63 -6.74
N SER A 71 -13.78 2.87 -7.79
CA SER A 71 -13.41 1.86 -8.77
C SER A 71 -11.89 1.67 -8.77
N VAL A 72 -11.46 0.43 -8.65
CA VAL A 72 -10.03 0.07 -8.75
C VAL A 72 -9.88 -0.87 -9.93
N THR A 73 -9.01 -0.50 -10.87
CA THR A 73 -8.71 -1.29 -12.06
C THR A 73 -7.37 -2.01 -11.87
N TYR A 74 -7.42 -3.32 -12.07
CA TYR A 74 -6.28 -4.22 -11.92
C TYR A 74 -5.81 -4.71 -13.28
N ASP A 75 -4.52 -4.62 -13.54
CA ASP A 75 -3.89 -5.25 -14.71
C ASP A 75 -3.62 -6.72 -14.44
N MET A 76 -4.23 -7.59 -15.24
CA MET A 76 -4.14 -9.05 -15.16
C MET A 76 -3.18 -9.67 -16.16
N THR A 77 -2.54 -8.87 -17.00
CA THR A 77 -1.72 -9.32 -18.14
C THR A 77 -0.67 -10.34 -17.73
N ARG A 78 -0.01 -10.12 -16.58
CA ARG A 78 1.04 -11.03 -16.12
C ARG A 78 0.50 -12.41 -15.70
N ILE A 79 -0.54 -12.44 -14.86
CA ILE A 79 -1.11 -13.70 -14.38
C ILE A 79 -1.68 -14.49 -15.55
N TYR A 80 -2.19 -13.79 -16.53
CA TYR A 80 -2.65 -14.30 -17.78
C TYR A 80 -1.53 -15.00 -18.57
N ARG A 81 -0.35 -14.36 -18.70
CA ARG A 81 0.82 -14.99 -19.35
C ARG A 81 1.31 -16.23 -18.59
N ILE A 82 1.34 -16.17 -17.25
CA ILE A 82 1.74 -17.32 -16.42
C ILE A 82 0.75 -18.48 -16.61
N ALA A 83 -0.54 -18.21 -16.55
CA ALA A 83 -1.59 -19.20 -16.73
C ALA A 83 -1.53 -19.88 -18.09
N ARG A 84 -1.22 -19.12 -19.15
CA ARG A 84 -1.04 -19.65 -20.50
C ARG A 84 0.13 -20.62 -20.59
N ASN A 85 1.21 -20.36 -19.88
CA ASN A 85 2.38 -21.24 -19.83
C ASN A 85 2.16 -22.49 -18.95
N GLN A 86 1.10 -22.50 -18.13
CA GLN A 86 0.75 -23.59 -17.23
C GLN A 86 -0.73 -24.01 -17.36
N PRO A 87 -1.18 -24.47 -18.53
CA PRO A 87 -2.60 -24.69 -18.84
C PRO A 87 -3.24 -25.80 -17.99
N LYS A 88 -2.45 -26.70 -17.39
CA LYS A 88 -2.94 -27.77 -16.52
C LYS A 88 -3.06 -27.37 -15.05
N ASN A 89 -2.66 -26.15 -14.69
CA ASN A 89 -2.70 -25.68 -13.31
C ASN A 89 -4.10 -25.16 -12.96
N LYS A 90 -4.82 -25.91 -12.13
CA LYS A 90 -6.20 -25.61 -11.69
C LYS A 90 -6.34 -24.23 -11.04
N TYR A 91 -5.32 -23.76 -10.36
CA TYR A 91 -5.33 -22.45 -9.70
C TYR A 91 -5.37 -21.31 -10.73
N PHE A 92 -4.53 -21.36 -11.75
CA PHE A 92 -4.53 -20.33 -12.80
C PHE A 92 -5.79 -20.40 -13.67
N ASP A 93 -6.30 -21.59 -13.95
CA ASP A 93 -7.58 -21.76 -14.64
C ASP A 93 -8.74 -21.12 -13.85
N PHE A 94 -8.77 -21.31 -12.54
CA PHE A 94 -9.74 -20.65 -11.66
C PHE A 94 -9.64 -19.12 -11.72
N ILE A 95 -8.43 -18.55 -11.65
CA ILE A 95 -8.23 -17.09 -11.74
C ILE A 95 -8.75 -16.56 -13.07
N ILE A 96 -8.42 -17.21 -14.17
CA ILE A 96 -8.87 -16.82 -15.51
C ILE A 96 -10.40 -16.85 -15.59
N ARG A 97 -11.03 -17.90 -15.11
CA ARG A 97 -12.49 -18.01 -15.12
C ARG A 97 -13.19 -16.92 -14.31
N LYS A 98 -12.55 -16.43 -13.25
CA LYS A 98 -13.15 -15.40 -12.38
C LYS A 98 -12.88 -13.97 -12.86
N LEU A 99 -11.69 -13.69 -13.36
CA LEU A 99 -11.22 -12.32 -13.60
C LEU A 99 -11.10 -11.95 -15.08
N VAL A 100 -11.16 -12.91 -16.00
CA VAL A 100 -11.07 -12.63 -17.44
C VAL A 100 -12.45 -12.69 -18.08
N PRO A 101 -12.88 -11.63 -18.80
CA PRO A 101 -14.16 -11.61 -19.51
C PRO A 101 -14.31 -12.75 -20.51
N LEU A 102 -15.53 -13.29 -20.65
CA LEU A 102 -15.82 -14.45 -21.49
C LEU A 102 -15.39 -14.26 -22.96
N HIS A 103 -15.62 -13.06 -23.53
CA HIS A 103 -15.25 -12.76 -24.91
C HIS A 103 -13.73 -12.77 -25.15
N LYS A 104 -12.94 -12.51 -24.10
CA LYS A 104 -11.47 -12.59 -24.18
C LYS A 104 -10.92 -13.99 -23.93
N ARG A 105 -11.72 -14.91 -23.37
CA ARG A 105 -11.31 -16.30 -23.13
C ARG A 105 -11.23 -17.12 -24.42
N SER A 106 -12.12 -16.88 -25.39
CA SER A 106 -12.14 -17.58 -26.67
C SER A 106 -10.96 -17.21 -27.58
N ILE A 107 -10.52 -15.95 -27.53
CA ILE A 107 -9.32 -15.46 -28.24
C ILE A 107 -8.05 -16.10 -27.67
N PHE A 108 -8.09 -16.54 -26.43
CA PHE A 108 -7.00 -17.16 -25.68
C PHE A 108 -6.45 -18.45 -26.30
N ALA A 109 -7.32 -19.23 -26.89
CA ALA A 109 -6.93 -20.51 -27.50
C ALA A 109 -6.27 -20.33 -28.89
N LEU A 110 -6.43 -19.21 -29.54
CA LEU A 110 -6.18 -19.05 -30.96
C LEU A 110 -5.05 -18.08 -31.36
N THR A 111 -4.63 -17.14 -30.51
CA THR A 111 -3.63 -16.15 -30.92
C THR A 111 -2.36 -16.16 -30.09
N ARG A 112 -1.24 -16.44 -30.77
CA ARG A 112 0.12 -16.44 -30.20
C ARG A 112 0.71 -15.02 -29.98
N TYR A 113 0.06 -13.95 -30.43
CA TYR A 113 0.70 -12.64 -30.63
C TYR A 113 -0.15 -11.42 -30.29
N ASP A 114 -0.98 -11.43 -29.24
CA ASP A 114 -1.60 -10.18 -28.82
C ASP A 114 -1.13 -9.72 -27.46
N ASN A 115 -0.49 -8.53 -27.44
CA ASN A 115 -0.19 -7.75 -26.24
C ASN A 115 -1.44 -7.09 -25.64
N ASP A 116 -2.59 -7.75 -25.72
CA ASP A 116 -3.84 -7.23 -25.17
C ASP A 116 -3.75 -7.14 -23.66
N TYR A 117 -3.73 -5.92 -23.18
CA TYR A 117 -3.86 -5.62 -21.75
C TYR A 117 -5.20 -6.14 -21.25
N THR A 118 -5.15 -7.14 -20.39
CA THR A 118 -6.33 -7.66 -19.73
C THR A 118 -6.50 -7.00 -18.40
N THR A 119 -7.57 -6.23 -18.25
CA THR A 119 -7.89 -5.52 -17.02
C THR A 119 -9.16 -6.04 -16.38
N TYR A 120 -9.23 -5.94 -15.06
CA TYR A 120 -10.42 -6.18 -14.27
C TYR A 120 -10.72 -4.97 -13.39
N THR A 121 -11.92 -4.41 -13.48
CA THR A 121 -12.34 -3.27 -12.65
C THR A 121 -13.35 -3.72 -11.61
N LEU A 122 -13.02 -3.51 -10.34
CA LEU A 122 -13.92 -3.73 -9.22
C LEU A 122 -14.44 -2.39 -8.71
N THR A 123 -15.76 -2.24 -8.64
CA THR A 123 -16.41 -1.00 -8.19
C THR A 123 -17.22 -1.24 -6.93
N LEU A 124 -17.04 -0.36 -5.95
CA LEU A 124 -17.86 -0.24 -4.75
C LEU A 124 -18.74 0.98 -4.88
N ASN A 125 -20.06 0.79 -4.87
CA ASN A 125 -21.05 1.85 -4.91
C ASN A 125 -21.54 2.16 -3.49
N ILE A 126 -21.61 3.44 -3.16
CA ILE A 126 -22.05 3.96 -1.86
C ILE A 126 -23.26 4.84 -2.12
N TYR A 127 -24.37 4.57 -1.45
CA TYR A 127 -25.64 5.28 -1.64
C TYR A 127 -25.90 6.25 -0.49
N SER A 128 -26.78 7.23 -0.72
CA SER A 128 -27.15 8.25 0.26
C SER A 128 -27.83 7.67 1.52
N ASP A 129 -28.44 6.48 1.40
CA ASP A 129 -29.01 5.73 2.54
C ASP A 129 -27.96 4.93 3.34
N GLY A 130 -26.69 5.11 3.07
CA GLY A 130 -25.59 4.39 3.72
C GLY A 130 -25.37 2.97 3.21
N LYS A 131 -26.18 2.47 2.30
CA LYS A 131 -25.98 1.14 1.71
C LYS A 131 -24.74 1.12 0.81
N VAL A 132 -24.07 -0.01 0.81
CA VAL A 132 -22.86 -0.24 0.03
C VAL A 132 -23.05 -1.49 -0.82
N LYS A 133 -22.72 -1.41 -2.12
CA LYS A 133 -22.86 -2.54 -3.06
C LYS A 133 -21.65 -2.69 -3.97
N TRP A 134 -21.13 -3.89 -4.07
CA TRP A 134 -20.10 -4.26 -5.05
C TRP A 134 -20.70 -4.38 -6.47
N SER A 135 -19.86 -4.15 -7.47
CA SER A 135 -20.21 -4.43 -8.89
C SER A 135 -20.37 -5.93 -9.16
N THR A 136 -19.85 -6.80 -8.32
CA THR A 136 -20.02 -8.25 -8.37
C THR A 136 -20.57 -8.78 -7.05
N LYS A 137 -21.42 -9.80 -7.11
CA LYS A 137 -21.92 -10.54 -5.93
C LYS A 137 -21.10 -11.79 -5.63
N ASP A 138 -20.16 -12.14 -6.51
CA ASP A 138 -19.35 -13.35 -6.37
C ASP A 138 -18.28 -13.16 -5.28
N LYS A 139 -18.52 -13.73 -4.10
CA LYS A 139 -17.58 -13.69 -2.98
C LYS A 139 -16.22 -14.31 -3.31
N GLN A 140 -16.16 -15.29 -4.20
CA GLN A 140 -14.89 -15.91 -4.60
C GLN A 140 -14.03 -14.91 -5.39
N THR A 141 -14.65 -14.12 -6.27
CA THR A 141 -13.97 -13.04 -7.00
C THR A 141 -13.46 -11.96 -6.05
N LEU A 142 -14.26 -11.54 -5.06
CA LEU A 142 -13.84 -10.55 -4.05
C LEU A 142 -12.63 -11.06 -3.25
N ASN A 143 -12.69 -12.29 -2.74
CA ASN A 143 -11.59 -12.90 -2.00
C ASN A 143 -10.33 -13.05 -2.87
N LEU A 144 -10.49 -13.39 -4.15
CA LEU A 144 -9.38 -13.52 -5.07
C LEU A 144 -8.68 -12.19 -5.33
N ILE A 145 -9.43 -11.10 -5.51
CA ILE A 145 -8.87 -9.74 -5.65
C ILE A 145 -8.12 -9.34 -4.37
N LEU A 146 -8.71 -9.55 -3.21
CA LEU A 146 -8.05 -9.26 -1.93
C LEU A 146 -6.74 -10.03 -1.77
N TYR A 147 -6.71 -11.30 -2.16
CA TYR A 147 -5.52 -12.14 -2.10
C TYR A 147 -4.43 -11.69 -3.09
N LEU A 148 -4.80 -11.42 -4.34
CA LEU A 148 -3.83 -11.05 -5.38
C LEU A 148 -3.28 -9.64 -5.23
N PHE A 149 -4.09 -8.71 -4.68
CA PHE A 149 -3.77 -7.28 -4.54
C PHE A 149 -4.05 -6.78 -3.14
N PRO A 150 -3.39 -7.34 -2.12
CA PRO A 150 -3.58 -6.88 -0.75
C PRO A 150 -3.16 -5.41 -0.62
N PHE A 151 -3.95 -4.66 0.14
CA PHE A 151 -3.67 -3.27 0.45
C PHE A 151 -3.04 -3.13 1.83
N PHE A 152 -1.97 -2.36 1.90
CA PHE A 152 -1.30 -2.01 3.14
C PHE A 152 -1.16 -0.50 3.24
N HIS A 153 -1.30 0.03 4.43
CA HIS A 153 -1.05 1.43 4.68
C HIS A 153 -0.11 1.59 5.87
N VAL A 154 0.75 2.60 5.77
CA VAL A 154 1.71 3.01 6.79
C VAL A 154 1.43 4.48 7.09
N GLU A 155 1.00 4.75 8.31
CA GLU A 155 0.69 6.09 8.80
C GLU A 155 1.53 6.34 10.07
N PRO A 156 2.77 6.84 9.96
CA PRO A 156 3.67 6.98 11.12
C PRO A 156 3.06 7.75 12.30
N ARG A 157 2.16 8.71 12.03
CA ARG A 157 1.44 9.46 13.08
C ARG A 157 0.52 8.61 13.95
N HIS A 158 0.05 7.47 13.43
CA HIS A 158 -1.02 6.67 14.04
C HIS A 158 -0.55 5.25 14.37
N MET A 159 0.74 4.99 14.27
CA MET A 159 1.32 3.68 14.55
C MET A 159 2.06 3.69 15.88
N ASP A 160 2.02 2.56 16.57
CA ASP A 160 2.98 2.32 17.63
C ASP A 160 4.33 1.96 16.99
N LEU A 161 5.23 2.94 16.99
CA LEU A 161 6.57 2.80 16.43
C LEU A 161 7.53 2.02 17.35
N HIS A 162 7.11 1.70 18.59
CA HIS A 162 7.92 0.97 19.56
C HIS A 162 7.59 -0.52 19.63
N GLU A 163 6.48 -0.98 19.04
CA GLU A 163 6.09 -2.40 19.03
C GLU A 163 5.99 -3.01 17.63
N TRP A 164 5.79 -2.18 16.60
CA TRP A 164 5.64 -2.60 15.20
C TRP A 164 4.57 -3.67 14.94
N ASP A 165 3.46 -3.62 15.65
CA ASP A 165 2.34 -4.56 15.50
C ASP A 165 1.84 -4.67 14.06
N SER A 166 1.86 -3.57 13.32
CA SER A 166 1.48 -3.53 11.91
C SER A 166 2.39 -4.40 11.02
N LEU A 167 3.64 -4.63 11.42
CA LEU A 167 4.55 -5.53 10.72
C LEU A 167 4.13 -7.00 10.90
N TRP A 168 3.66 -7.37 12.09
CA TRP A 168 3.06 -8.68 12.32
C TRP A 168 1.79 -8.89 11.50
N ASP A 169 0.95 -7.86 11.40
CA ASP A 169 -0.24 -7.90 10.55
C ASP A 169 0.13 -8.15 9.08
N LEU A 170 1.13 -7.42 8.57
CA LEU A 170 1.69 -7.63 7.24
C LEU A 170 2.14 -9.07 7.03
N ILE A 171 3.02 -9.57 7.91
CA ILE A 171 3.60 -10.92 7.81
C ILE A 171 2.50 -11.98 7.76
N SER A 172 1.42 -11.81 8.54
CA SER A 172 0.30 -12.75 8.58
C SER A 172 -0.54 -12.77 7.30
N ARG A 173 -0.57 -11.67 6.53
CA ARG A 173 -1.40 -11.54 5.31
C ARG A 173 -0.67 -11.92 4.03
N VAL A 174 0.64 -11.80 4.00
CA VAL A 174 1.40 -12.00 2.75
C VAL A 174 1.42 -13.45 2.30
N LYS A 175 1.26 -14.40 3.22
CA LYS A 175 1.21 -15.83 2.89
C LYS A 175 -0.05 -16.49 3.37
N SER A 176 -0.72 -17.21 2.47
CA SER A 176 -1.84 -18.07 2.82
C SER A 176 -1.35 -19.45 3.28
N PHE A 177 -1.66 -19.80 4.52
CA PHE A 177 -1.40 -21.13 5.06
C PHE A 177 -2.71 -21.93 5.12
N ASN A 178 -2.64 -23.17 4.66
CA ASN A 178 -3.76 -24.10 4.84
C ASN A 178 -3.66 -24.74 6.24
N LEU A 179 -4.40 -24.21 7.17
CA LEU A 179 -4.44 -24.71 8.56
C LEU A 179 -5.44 -25.86 8.75
N SER A 180 -6.16 -26.29 7.72
CA SER A 180 -7.20 -27.34 7.85
C SER A 180 -6.66 -28.70 8.31
N LYS A 181 -5.33 -28.89 8.24
CA LYS A 181 -4.65 -30.11 8.70
C LYS A 181 -4.15 -30.03 10.14
N ILE A 182 -4.21 -28.84 10.74
CA ILE A 182 -3.77 -28.62 12.11
C ILE A 182 -5.03 -28.49 12.95
N ASP A 183 -5.33 -29.52 13.73
CA ASP A 183 -6.34 -29.45 14.75
C ASP A 183 -5.74 -28.99 16.09
N ASP A 184 -6.59 -28.52 16.97
CA ASP A 184 -6.14 -28.01 18.27
C ASP A 184 -5.53 -29.13 19.13
N GLN A 185 -5.94 -30.39 18.91
CA GLN A 185 -5.41 -31.55 19.60
C GLN A 185 -3.96 -31.86 19.17
N SER A 186 -3.67 -31.78 17.88
CA SER A 186 -2.30 -31.98 17.36
C SER A 186 -1.32 -30.98 17.94
N VAL A 187 -1.76 -29.75 18.19
CA VAL A 187 -0.92 -28.70 18.83
C VAL A 187 -0.68 -29.03 20.30
N ILE A 188 -1.70 -29.44 21.02
CA ILE A 188 -1.59 -29.85 22.44
C ILE A 188 -0.63 -31.05 22.56
N ASP A 189 -0.78 -32.06 21.68
CA ASP A 189 0.06 -33.26 21.66
C ASP A 189 1.53 -32.91 21.36
N PHE A 190 1.77 -31.98 20.43
CA PHE A 190 3.13 -31.52 20.12
C PHE A 190 3.80 -30.88 21.33
N PHE A 191 3.09 -29.96 22.03
CA PHE A 191 3.65 -29.31 23.23
C PHE A 191 3.78 -30.27 24.39
N ASP A 192 2.80 -31.14 24.61
CA ASP A 192 2.86 -32.13 25.66
C ASP A 192 4.06 -33.06 25.52
N ASN A 193 4.33 -33.55 24.29
CA ASN A 193 5.50 -34.36 23.98
C ASN A 193 6.83 -33.60 23.99
N SER A 194 6.83 -32.28 23.72
CA SER A 194 8.05 -31.47 23.58
C SER A 194 8.48 -30.83 24.88
N ILE A 195 7.55 -30.52 25.78
CA ILE A 195 7.80 -29.80 27.06
C ILE A 195 7.93 -30.79 28.21
N ASN A 196 7.24 -31.93 28.15
CA ASN A 196 7.25 -32.91 29.22
C ASN A 196 8.39 -33.91 29.08
N SER A 197 9.40 -33.75 29.91
CA SER A 197 10.49 -34.72 30.06
C SER A 197 10.11 -35.96 30.86
N SER A 198 8.96 -35.95 31.57
CA SER A 198 8.56 -36.98 32.53
C SER A 198 7.40 -37.88 32.07
N GLY A 199 6.86 -37.69 30.89
CA GLY A 199 5.73 -38.47 30.37
C GLY A 199 4.37 -38.14 31.04
N ASP A 200 4.32 -37.13 31.89
CA ASP A 200 3.11 -36.63 32.50
C ASP A 200 2.35 -35.72 31.52
N ASN A 201 1.07 -35.94 31.29
CA ASN A 201 0.20 -35.06 30.47
C ASN A 201 -0.03 -33.69 31.13
N SER A 202 1.01 -33.08 31.68
CA SER A 202 0.91 -31.85 32.48
C SER A 202 0.45 -30.65 31.65
N TYR A 203 0.94 -30.50 30.45
CA TYR A 203 0.50 -29.43 29.56
C TYR A 203 -0.97 -29.58 29.16
N ARG A 204 -1.39 -30.78 28.80
CA ARG A 204 -2.78 -31.10 28.47
C ARG A 204 -3.73 -30.86 29.67
N ASN A 205 -3.33 -31.29 30.85
CA ASN A 205 -4.10 -31.07 32.07
C ASN A 205 -4.22 -29.57 32.36
N TYR A 206 -3.15 -28.82 32.27
CA TYR A 206 -3.14 -27.37 32.44
C TYR A 206 -4.08 -26.66 31.45
N ILE A 207 -4.02 -26.99 30.17
CA ILE A 207 -4.96 -26.43 29.17
C ILE A 207 -6.39 -26.81 29.44
N SER A 208 -6.64 -28.05 29.91
CA SER A 208 -7.98 -28.50 30.30
C SER A 208 -8.53 -27.69 31.47
N ASP A 209 -7.71 -27.43 32.48
CA ASP A 209 -8.10 -26.67 33.67
C ASP A 209 -8.34 -25.19 33.33
N LEU A 210 -7.52 -24.61 32.45
CA LEU A 210 -7.75 -23.27 31.92
C LEU A 210 -9.08 -23.18 31.19
N ASN A 211 -9.40 -24.13 30.31
CA ASN A 211 -10.64 -24.14 29.54
C ASN A 211 -11.90 -24.33 30.45
N ARG A 212 -11.74 -24.95 31.61
CA ARG A 212 -12.82 -25.04 32.63
C ARG A 212 -13.01 -23.74 33.38
N THR A 213 -11.95 -22.97 33.54
CA THR A 213 -11.95 -21.75 34.38
C THR A 213 -12.23 -20.49 33.54
N ILE A 214 -11.81 -20.44 32.27
CA ILE A 214 -11.88 -19.27 31.42
C ILE A 214 -12.69 -19.60 30.17
N SER A 215 -13.69 -18.77 29.89
CA SER A 215 -14.42 -18.83 28.60
C SER A 215 -13.58 -18.22 27.49
N THR A 216 -13.13 -19.02 26.52
CA THR A 216 -12.35 -18.57 25.38
C THR A 216 -13.21 -18.50 24.11
N LYS A 217 -13.00 -17.47 23.30
CA LYS A 217 -13.56 -17.42 21.93
C LYS A 217 -12.55 -18.01 20.94
N PRO A 218 -12.99 -18.74 19.91
CA PRO A 218 -12.09 -19.20 18.85
C PRO A 218 -11.37 -18.02 18.21
N SER A 219 -10.05 -18.07 18.15
CA SER A 219 -9.26 -17.07 17.44
C SER A 219 -9.54 -17.13 15.93
N SER A 220 -9.44 -15.98 15.26
CA SER A 220 -9.54 -15.92 13.81
C SER A 220 -8.43 -16.75 13.16
N GLN A 221 -8.65 -17.22 11.92
CA GLN A 221 -7.62 -17.93 11.16
C GLN A 221 -6.32 -17.12 11.03
N LYS A 222 -6.43 -15.80 10.93
CA LYS A 222 -5.31 -14.87 10.88
C LYS A 222 -4.48 -14.90 12.18
N GLU A 223 -5.12 -14.85 13.33
CA GLU A 223 -4.45 -14.91 14.64
C GLU A 223 -3.76 -16.26 14.85
N LYS A 224 -4.40 -17.37 14.45
CA LYS A 224 -3.79 -18.70 14.47
C LYS A 224 -2.51 -18.74 13.63
N VAL A 225 -2.56 -18.24 12.38
CA VAL A 225 -1.38 -18.13 11.49
C VAL A 225 -0.27 -17.33 12.16
N LEU A 226 -0.61 -16.18 12.73
CA LEU A 226 0.35 -15.32 13.40
C LEU A 226 1.03 -15.98 14.59
N SER A 227 0.27 -16.72 15.40
CA SER A 227 0.81 -17.48 16.54
C SER A 227 1.83 -18.52 16.09
N TYR A 228 1.54 -19.25 15.02
CA TYR A 228 2.49 -20.24 14.48
C TYR A 228 3.76 -19.60 13.88
N ILE A 229 3.62 -18.44 13.23
CA ILE A 229 4.77 -17.70 12.70
C ILE A 229 5.64 -17.20 13.85
N LYS A 230 5.05 -16.60 14.89
CA LYS A 230 5.76 -16.13 16.08
C LYS A 230 6.51 -17.26 16.77
N ALA A 231 5.86 -18.41 16.97
CA ALA A 231 6.50 -19.59 17.54
C ALA A 231 7.70 -20.08 16.68
N GLY A 232 7.55 -20.12 15.36
CA GLY A 232 8.62 -20.54 14.45
C GLY A 232 9.82 -19.60 14.40
N LEU A 233 9.62 -18.31 14.64
CA LEU A 233 10.70 -17.31 14.66
C LEU A 233 11.49 -17.28 15.98
N LYS A 234 11.05 -18.00 17.02
CA LYS A 234 11.68 -18.05 18.35
C LYS A 234 11.89 -16.68 19.01
N GLY A 235 11.29 -15.63 18.47
CA GLY A 235 11.44 -14.27 18.92
C GLY A 235 10.11 -13.53 18.85
N TYR A 236 9.95 -12.56 19.70
CA TYR A 236 8.67 -11.93 19.94
C TYR A 236 8.74 -10.42 19.75
N ARG A 237 9.95 -9.88 19.65
CA ARG A 237 10.19 -8.44 19.52
C ARG A 237 11.06 -8.14 18.32
N PHE A 238 10.79 -7.01 17.70
CA PHE A 238 11.66 -6.46 16.69
C PHE A 238 12.75 -5.63 17.35
N GLU A 239 13.95 -5.69 16.80
CA GLU A 239 15.13 -4.97 17.27
C GLU A 239 15.75 -4.21 16.10
N ILE A 240 16.44 -3.11 16.40
CA ILE A 240 17.26 -2.34 15.49
C ILE A 240 18.67 -2.34 16.07
N ASP A 241 19.64 -2.85 15.30
CA ASP A 241 21.05 -2.89 15.71
C ASP A 241 21.24 -3.48 17.12
N GLU A 242 20.59 -4.64 17.39
CA GLU A 242 20.62 -5.38 18.64
C GLU A 242 20.02 -4.64 19.86
N ASN A 243 19.27 -3.56 19.62
CA ASN A 243 18.59 -2.81 20.67
C ASN A 243 17.07 -2.87 20.50
N ASP A 244 16.35 -2.87 21.63
CA ASP A 244 14.90 -2.78 21.67
C ASP A 244 14.43 -1.44 21.04
N LEU A 245 13.33 -1.48 20.31
CA LEU A 245 12.74 -0.29 19.65
C LEU A 245 12.48 0.86 20.62
N LYS A 246 12.26 0.57 21.91
CA LYS A 246 12.03 1.59 22.95
C LYS A 246 13.23 2.49 23.23
N PHE A 247 14.42 2.09 22.82
CA PHE A 247 15.63 2.87 22.99
C PHE A 247 15.90 3.83 21.81
N HIS A 248 15.10 3.74 20.75
CA HIS A 248 15.24 4.57 19.56
C HIS A 248 14.20 5.67 19.51
N SER A 249 14.52 6.78 18.82
CA SER A 249 13.56 7.86 18.55
C SER A 249 12.47 7.39 17.57
N ASP A 250 11.31 8.06 17.60
CA ASP A 250 10.20 7.81 16.68
C ASP A 250 10.63 7.90 15.22
N GLY A 251 11.49 8.89 14.88
CA GLY A 251 12.03 9.02 13.52
C GLY A 251 12.87 7.81 13.11
N THR A 252 13.78 7.34 13.98
CA THR A 252 14.59 6.16 13.72
C THR A 252 13.71 4.92 13.54
N ASN A 253 12.75 4.72 14.44
CA ASN A 253 11.82 3.59 14.37
C ASN A 253 10.95 3.64 13.10
N SER A 254 10.42 4.81 12.73
CA SER A 254 9.64 5.00 11.50
C SER A 254 10.47 4.66 10.25
N PHE A 255 11.70 5.15 10.18
CA PHE A 255 12.62 4.87 9.08
C PHE A 255 12.86 3.37 8.91
N HIS A 256 13.27 2.71 9.98
CA HIS A 256 13.57 1.27 9.95
C HIS A 256 12.31 0.43 9.71
N PHE A 257 11.17 0.86 10.25
CA PHE A 257 9.88 0.22 9.97
C PHE A 257 9.56 0.23 8.47
N ILE A 258 9.54 1.41 7.83
CA ILE A 258 9.21 1.54 6.40
C ILE A 258 10.17 0.72 5.54
N LYS A 259 11.47 0.79 5.83
CA LYS A 259 12.51 0.03 5.15
C LYS A 259 12.27 -1.49 5.27
N THR A 260 12.06 -1.98 6.49
CA THR A 260 11.85 -3.41 6.76
C THR A 260 10.54 -3.90 6.15
N PHE A 261 9.47 -3.11 6.30
CA PHE A 261 8.16 -3.38 5.75
C PHE A 261 8.22 -3.58 4.22
N LEU A 262 8.82 -2.66 3.49
CA LEU A 262 8.95 -2.76 2.04
C LEU A 262 9.86 -3.92 1.60
N ARG A 263 10.95 -4.16 2.31
CA ARG A 263 11.83 -5.33 2.03
C ARG A 263 11.08 -6.65 2.18
N ILE A 264 10.31 -6.81 3.26
CA ILE A 264 9.50 -8.01 3.49
C ILE A 264 8.47 -8.15 2.37
N LEU A 265 7.73 -7.10 2.04
CA LEU A 265 6.76 -7.12 0.97
C LEU A 265 7.36 -7.54 -0.38
N ILE A 266 8.48 -6.94 -0.76
CA ILE A 266 9.16 -7.26 -2.02
C ILE A 266 9.65 -8.71 -2.00
N THR A 267 10.19 -9.19 -0.88
CA THR A 267 10.76 -10.53 -0.77
C THR A 267 9.69 -11.62 -0.80
N ILE A 268 8.60 -11.44 -0.06
CA ILE A 268 7.59 -12.48 0.11
C ILE A 268 6.62 -12.49 -1.07
N SER A 269 6.19 -11.32 -1.57
CA SER A 269 5.25 -11.22 -2.70
C SER A 269 5.77 -11.87 -3.99
N ARG A 270 7.09 -11.99 -4.15
CA ARG A 270 7.71 -12.68 -5.29
C ARG A 270 7.32 -14.15 -5.40
N ARG A 271 7.15 -14.83 -4.28
CA ARG A 271 6.89 -16.27 -4.25
C ARG A 271 5.42 -16.61 -4.44
N GLU A 272 4.53 -15.71 -4.07
CA GLU A 272 3.09 -15.97 -3.95
C GLU A 272 2.26 -15.39 -5.12
N TYR A 273 2.88 -14.85 -6.15
CA TYR A 273 2.20 -14.19 -7.29
C TYR A 273 1.27 -13.04 -6.89
N ILE A 274 1.46 -12.48 -5.71
CA ILE A 274 0.69 -11.34 -5.22
C ILE A 274 1.38 -10.04 -5.61
N THR A 275 0.60 -8.97 -5.78
CA THR A 275 1.13 -7.63 -6.01
C THR A 275 0.54 -6.68 -4.97
N PRO A 276 1.25 -6.44 -3.87
CA PRO A 276 0.79 -5.53 -2.85
C PRO A 276 0.60 -4.11 -3.38
N PHE A 277 -0.43 -3.46 -2.88
CA PHE A 277 -0.66 -2.05 -3.03
C PHE A 277 -0.39 -1.36 -1.70
N VAL A 278 0.54 -0.43 -1.68
CA VAL A 278 1.03 0.19 -0.44
C VAL A 278 0.76 1.69 -0.47
N PHE A 279 0.28 2.23 0.62
CA PHE A 279 0.12 3.65 0.83
C PHE A 279 0.92 4.09 2.05
N ILE A 280 1.88 5.00 1.88
CA ILE A 280 2.71 5.55 2.95
C ILE A 280 2.35 7.02 3.08
N ASP A 281 1.80 7.40 4.24
CA ASP A 281 1.35 8.76 4.50
C ASP A 281 2.42 9.51 5.29
N GLU A 282 2.96 10.56 4.68
CA GLU A 282 3.95 11.47 5.27
C GLU A 282 5.13 10.75 5.97
N PRO A 283 5.93 9.96 5.24
CA PRO A 283 7.05 9.21 5.80
C PRO A 283 8.15 10.08 6.41
N GLU A 284 8.18 11.38 6.09
CA GLU A 284 9.13 12.37 6.60
C GLU A 284 8.91 12.74 8.06
N LEU A 285 7.77 12.38 8.64
CA LEU A 285 7.45 12.76 10.02
C LEU A 285 8.46 12.20 11.01
N GLY A 286 9.06 13.13 11.77
CA GLY A 286 10.11 12.81 12.74
C GLY A 286 11.47 12.49 12.13
N LEU A 287 11.61 12.51 10.79
CA LEU A 287 12.89 12.31 10.12
C LEU A 287 13.65 13.62 9.88
N HIS A 288 14.95 13.56 10.12
CA HIS A 288 15.84 14.63 9.66
C HIS A 288 15.86 14.67 8.11
N PRO A 289 15.92 15.84 7.46
CA PRO A 289 15.90 15.95 5.98
C PRO A 289 16.87 15.00 5.26
N LYS A 290 18.07 14.81 5.78
CA LYS A 290 19.05 13.87 5.22
C LYS A 290 18.57 12.40 5.28
N MET A 291 17.80 12.03 6.30
CA MET A 291 17.23 10.69 6.42
C MET A 291 16.13 10.45 5.38
N ASN A 292 15.44 11.48 4.92
CA ASN A 292 14.48 11.38 3.81
C ASN A 292 15.15 10.95 2.52
N GLU A 293 16.35 11.46 2.23
CA GLU A 293 17.15 11.05 1.06
C GLU A 293 17.57 9.58 1.18
N VAL A 294 18.04 9.17 2.37
CA VAL A 294 18.42 7.79 2.65
C VAL A 294 17.22 6.86 2.53
N LEU A 295 16.05 7.25 3.02
CA LEU A 295 14.82 6.46 2.90
C LEU A 295 14.47 6.18 1.44
N VAL A 296 14.46 7.21 0.59
CA VAL A 296 14.17 7.03 -0.84
C VAL A 296 15.24 6.19 -1.52
N GLN A 297 16.52 6.35 -1.15
CA GLN A 297 17.62 5.51 -1.65
C GLN A 297 17.44 4.05 -1.26
N ASP A 298 17.03 3.75 -0.02
CA ASP A 298 16.79 2.39 0.44
C ASP A 298 15.58 1.74 -0.25
N ILE A 299 14.50 2.51 -0.47
CA ILE A 299 13.35 2.07 -1.27
C ILE A 299 13.82 1.72 -2.69
N PHE A 300 14.56 2.61 -3.33
CA PHE A 300 15.09 2.39 -4.68
C PHE A 300 15.99 1.17 -4.77
N THR A 301 16.89 0.99 -3.81
CA THR A 301 17.79 -0.16 -3.74
C THR A 301 17.01 -1.46 -3.57
N SER A 302 15.97 -1.45 -2.71
CA SER A 302 15.10 -2.60 -2.50
C SER A 302 14.35 -3.00 -3.77
N TYR A 303 13.89 -2.02 -4.56
CA TYR A 303 13.26 -2.26 -5.85
C TYR A 303 14.23 -2.86 -6.88
N ASN A 304 15.46 -2.38 -6.94
CA ASN A 304 16.44 -2.76 -7.95
C ASN A 304 17.28 -3.99 -7.59
N TYR A 305 17.40 -4.32 -6.30
CA TYR A 305 18.16 -5.51 -5.82
C TYR A 305 17.79 -6.80 -6.57
N ASN A 306 16.62 -6.82 -7.15
CA ASN A 306 16.02 -7.96 -7.79
C ASN A 306 15.95 -7.87 -9.32
N GLU A 307 16.28 -6.72 -9.94
CA GLU A 307 16.26 -6.57 -11.40
C GLU A 307 17.22 -7.51 -12.12
N LYS A 308 18.35 -7.78 -11.50
CA LYS A 308 19.40 -8.62 -12.10
C LYS A 308 19.10 -10.13 -12.11
N LYS A 309 18.04 -10.59 -11.43
CA LYS A 309 17.82 -12.02 -11.21
C LYS A 309 16.54 -12.60 -11.85
N ASP A 310 15.49 -11.84 -12.08
CA ASP A 310 14.26 -12.42 -12.64
C ASP A 310 13.26 -11.35 -13.12
N ASP A 311 13.01 -11.27 -14.43
CA ASP A 311 11.95 -10.45 -15.04
C ASP A 311 10.52 -10.83 -14.60
N ARG A 312 10.41 -11.93 -13.85
CA ARG A 312 9.14 -12.46 -13.35
C ARG A 312 8.70 -11.84 -12.02
N VAL A 313 9.47 -10.92 -11.45
CA VAL A 313 9.17 -10.32 -10.15
C VAL A 313 8.09 -9.26 -10.27
N THR A 314 7.00 -9.41 -9.50
CA THR A 314 6.06 -8.31 -9.26
C THR A 314 6.64 -7.38 -8.20
N ARG A 315 6.54 -6.09 -8.47
CA ARG A 315 6.87 -5.05 -7.49
C ARG A 315 5.58 -4.53 -6.87
N PRO A 316 5.57 -4.22 -5.59
CA PRO A 316 4.43 -3.53 -5.00
C PRO A 316 4.22 -2.19 -5.71
N LYS A 317 2.96 -1.76 -5.85
CA LYS A 317 2.64 -0.38 -6.21
C LYS A 317 2.63 0.44 -4.94
N VAL A 318 3.43 1.50 -4.90
CA VAL A 318 3.57 2.35 -3.72
C VAL A 318 3.06 3.76 -4.02
N PHE A 319 2.15 4.24 -3.17
CA PHE A 319 1.82 5.65 -3.04
C PHE A 319 2.55 6.23 -1.84
N ILE A 320 3.11 7.41 -2.01
CA ILE A 320 3.70 8.21 -0.94
C ILE A 320 3.06 9.58 -0.97
N THR A 321 2.40 10.00 0.11
CA THR A 321 2.07 11.41 0.31
C THR A 321 3.23 12.07 1.02
N THR A 322 3.57 13.28 0.64
CA THR A 322 4.67 13.99 1.28
C THR A 322 4.51 15.51 1.20
N HIS A 323 5.08 16.19 2.18
CA HIS A 323 5.32 17.62 2.22
C HIS A 323 6.83 17.95 2.10
N SER A 324 7.68 16.94 1.94
CA SER A 324 9.13 17.11 1.87
C SER A 324 9.61 17.29 0.42
N PRO A 325 10.17 18.47 0.08
CA PRO A 325 10.84 18.68 -1.19
C PRO A 325 11.95 17.66 -1.46
N ASN A 326 12.69 17.27 -0.42
CA ASN A 326 13.78 16.30 -0.53
C ASN A 326 13.28 14.94 -0.98
N ILE A 327 12.13 14.46 -0.46
CA ILE A 327 11.54 13.19 -0.90
C ILE A 327 11.15 13.27 -2.37
N VAL A 328 10.48 14.35 -2.79
CA VAL A 328 10.07 14.54 -4.19
C VAL A 328 11.27 14.57 -5.11
N LYS A 329 12.30 15.35 -4.76
CA LYS A 329 13.56 15.44 -5.52
C LYS A 329 14.19 14.06 -5.71
N GLU A 330 14.38 13.31 -4.62
CA GLU A 330 15.02 12.01 -4.69
C GLU A 330 14.18 10.98 -5.45
N ILE A 331 12.86 11.01 -5.31
CA ILE A 331 11.96 10.14 -6.10
C ILE A 331 12.13 10.41 -7.60
N ILE A 332 12.11 11.66 -8.04
CA ILE A 332 12.28 12.03 -9.43
C ILE A 332 13.65 11.58 -9.95
N LYS A 333 14.71 11.89 -9.21
CA LYS A 333 16.09 11.56 -9.60
C LYS A 333 16.36 10.06 -9.68
N LYS A 334 15.90 9.28 -8.68
CA LYS A 334 16.24 7.86 -8.57
C LYS A 334 15.33 6.97 -9.41
N PHE A 335 14.02 7.21 -9.35
CA PHE A 335 13.04 6.33 -10.00
C PHE A 335 12.78 6.68 -11.46
N ARG A 336 13.11 7.88 -11.91
CA ARG A 336 13.00 8.30 -13.33
C ARG A 336 11.65 7.87 -13.95
N GLN A 337 11.67 6.99 -14.96
CA GLN A 337 10.46 6.48 -15.65
C GLN A 337 9.56 5.62 -14.75
N LYS A 338 10.06 5.10 -13.63
CA LYS A 338 9.31 4.23 -12.71
C LYS A 338 8.52 5.00 -11.64
N GLN A 339 8.56 6.33 -11.69
CA GLN A 339 7.83 7.21 -10.77
C GLN A 339 6.76 8.02 -11.51
N ARG A 340 5.81 8.52 -10.72
CA ARG A 340 4.87 9.55 -11.14
C ARG A 340 4.56 10.46 -9.98
N VAL A 341 4.54 11.77 -10.24
CA VAL A 341 4.18 12.77 -9.25
C VAL A 341 2.82 13.35 -9.59
N TYR A 342 1.90 13.28 -8.62
CA TYR A 342 0.55 13.83 -8.71
C TYR A 342 0.47 15.05 -7.80
N CYS A 343 0.10 16.19 -8.37
CA CYS A 343 -0.15 17.41 -7.63
C CYS A 343 -1.65 17.54 -7.31
N PHE A 344 -1.99 17.50 -6.04
CA PHE A 344 -3.34 17.72 -5.54
C PHE A 344 -3.55 19.19 -5.25
N GLN A 345 -4.61 19.75 -5.81
CA GLN A 345 -4.99 21.15 -5.62
C GLN A 345 -6.45 21.25 -5.22
N LYS A 346 -6.80 22.30 -4.50
CA LYS A 346 -8.16 22.58 -4.11
C LYS A 346 -8.70 23.73 -4.94
N LYS A 347 -9.82 23.52 -5.61
CA LYS A 347 -10.55 24.59 -6.30
C LYS A 347 -11.25 25.50 -5.29
N VAL A 348 -11.70 26.67 -5.76
CA VAL A 348 -12.44 27.65 -4.96
C VAL A 348 -13.69 27.05 -4.31
N ASP A 349 -14.33 26.08 -4.99
CA ASP A 349 -15.50 25.34 -4.51
C ASP A 349 -15.18 24.19 -3.52
N ALA A 350 -13.98 24.17 -2.96
CA ALA A 350 -13.47 23.18 -2.03
C ALA A 350 -13.26 21.76 -2.61
N ARG A 351 -13.38 21.56 -3.93
CA ARG A 351 -13.18 20.28 -4.60
C ARG A 351 -11.71 20.01 -4.87
N THR A 352 -11.30 18.76 -4.71
CA THR A 352 -9.94 18.32 -5.03
C THR A 352 -9.81 18.05 -6.52
N THR A 353 -8.79 18.62 -7.14
CA THR A 353 -8.34 18.29 -8.50
C THR A 353 -6.95 17.71 -8.47
N ILE A 354 -6.61 16.95 -9.51
CA ILE A 354 -5.32 16.30 -9.67
C ILE A 354 -4.70 16.72 -11.01
N SER A 355 -3.43 17.00 -10.98
CA SER A 355 -2.60 17.16 -12.18
C SER A 355 -1.38 16.26 -12.08
N ILE A 356 -0.91 15.77 -13.22
CA ILE A 356 0.32 14.98 -13.31
C ILE A 356 1.45 15.95 -13.63
N LEU A 357 2.51 15.88 -12.83
CA LEU A 357 3.71 16.63 -13.11
C LEU A 357 4.50 15.91 -14.21
N ASN A 358 4.62 16.57 -15.35
CA ASN A 358 5.48 16.12 -16.43
C ASN A 358 6.94 16.45 -16.07
N SER A 359 7.62 15.55 -15.38
CA SER A 359 9.04 15.68 -15.12
C SER A 359 9.82 15.23 -16.38
N THR A 360 10.74 16.06 -16.83
CA THR A 360 11.66 15.73 -17.95
C THR A 360 12.82 14.88 -17.46
N TYR A 361 12.50 13.75 -16.83
CA TYR A 361 13.48 12.81 -16.26
C TYR A 361 14.44 12.19 -17.29
N ASP A 362 14.14 12.30 -18.56
CA ASP A 362 15.04 11.87 -19.65
C ASP A 362 16.13 12.91 -19.96
N ASN A 363 16.02 14.12 -19.42
CA ASN A 363 17.02 15.17 -19.57
C ASN A 363 18.02 15.13 -18.42
N GLU A 364 19.22 14.62 -18.68
CA GLU A 364 20.30 14.54 -17.66
C GLU A 364 20.67 15.91 -17.10
N SER A 365 20.65 16.97 -17.92
CA SER A 365 20.92 18.33 -17.44
C SER A 365 19.86 18.79 -16.46
N PHE A 366 18.58 18.53 -16.72
CA PHE A 366 17.49 18.82 -15.78
C PHE A 366 17.69 18.06 -14.47
N ILE A 367 17.95 16.76 -14.54
CA ILE A 367 18.15 15.91 -13.34
C ILE A 367 19.31 16.43 -12.47
N ASN A 368 20.38 16.90 -13.09
CA ASN A 368 21.54 17.41 -12.38
C ASN A 368 21.26 18.75 -11.68
N ILE A 369 20.49 19.63 -12.31
CA ILE A 369 20.13 20.96 -11.78
C ILE A 369 19.00 20.85 -10.74
N PHE A 370 18.09 19.88 -10.89
CA PHE A 370 16.91 19.74 -10.04
C PHE A 370 17.31 19.54 -8.57
N SER A 371 17.09 20.58 -7.78
CA SER A 371 17.44 20.67 -6.37
C SER A 371 16.20 20.72 -5.46
N ASP A 372 16.41 20.90 -4.17
CA ASP A 372 15.34 21.11 -3.21
C ASP A 372 14.55 22.41 -3.49
N ASN A 373 15.19 23.42 -4.08
CA ASN A 373 14.53 24.68 -4.39
C ASN A 373 13.48 24.49 -5.49
N GLU A 374 13.83 23.79 -6.59
CA GLU A 374 12.87 23.47 -7.63
C GLU A 374 11.76 22.55 -7.11
N ALA A 375 12.09 21.61 -6.23
CA ALA A 375 11.07 20.74 -5.63
C ALA A 375 10.10 21.50 -4.70
N ARG A 376 10.52 22.62 -4.07
CA ARG A 376 9.63 23.48 -3.26
C ARG A 376 8.52 24.13 -4.08
N LEU A 377 8.74 24.34 -5.39
CA LEU A 377 7.72 24.91 -6.28
C LEU A 377 6.43 24.09 -6.29
N PHE A 378 6.51 22.78 -6.08
CA PHE A 378 5.34 21.89 -6.02
C PHE A 378 4.44 22.13 -4.81
N PHE A 379 4.91 22.89 -3.84
CA PHE A 379 4.20 23.24 -2.60
C PHE A 379 3.85 24.72 -2.53
N SER A 380 4.25 25.52 -3.53
CA SER A 380 4.05 26.96 -3.56
C SER A 380 2.74 27.33 -4.23
N ASP A 381 2.06 28.37 -3.70
CA ASP A 381 0.85 28.92 -4.30
C ASP A 381 1.15 29.95 -5.36
N PHE A 382 2.22 30.66 -5.15
CA PHE A 382 2.67 31.76 -5.96
C PHE A 382 4.18 31.65 -6.17
N ILE A 383 4.61 31.84 -7.38
CA ILE A 383 6.03 31.82 -7.77
C ILE A 383 6.34 33.18 -8.39
N LEU A 384 7.21 33.92 -7.76
CA LEU A 384 7.72 35.18 -8.26
C LEU A 384 9.12 34.96 -8.86
N PHE A 385 9.24 35.18 -10.13
CA PHE A 385 10.54 35.20 -10.80
C PHE A 385 11.09 36.64 -10.74
N VAL A 386 12.30 36.77 -10.25
CA VAL A 386 13.01 38.05 -10.15
C VAL A 386 14.33 37.96 -10.93
N GLU A 387 14.78 39.08 -11.45
CA GLU A 387 15.93 39.15 -12.37
C GLU A 387 17.27 39.17 -11.64
N GLY A 388 17.30 39.69 -10.42
CA GLY A 388 18.54 39.88 -9.68
C GLY A 388 18.44 39.77 -8.16
N GLU A 389 19.61 39.91 -7.49
CA GLU A 389 19.74 39.81 -6.05
C GLU A 389 19.08 40.99 -5.32
N SER A 390 19.05 42.19 -5.93
CA SER A 390 18.41 43.38 -5.37
C SER A 390 16.91 43.19 -5.15
N GLU A 391 16.23 42.50 -6.07
CA GLU A 391 14.81 42.17 -5.97
C GLU A 391 14.59 41.10 -4.90
N LEU A 392 15.50 40.12 -4.80
CA LEU A 392 15.43 39.08 -3.75
C LEU A 392 15.59 39.74 -2.36
N GLU A 393 16.52 40.69 -2.19
CA GLU A 393 16.66 41.42 -0.95
C GLU A 393 15.44 42.28 -0.63
N ALA A 394 14.87 42.97 -1.63
CA ALA A 394 13.69 43.79 -1.46
C ALA A 394 12.49 42.94 -1.00
N PHE A 395 12.23 41.82 -1.65
CA PHE A 395 11.13 40.91 -1.27
C PHE A 395 11.43 40.09 -0.02
N GLY A 396 12.69 39.88 0.36
CA GLY A 396 13.12 39.27 1.61
C GLY A 396 13.00 40.22 2.81
N ASN A 397 12.79 41.50 2.57
CA ASN A 397 12.64 42.48 3.65
C ASN A 397 11.23 42.46 4.23
N MET A 398 11.10 41.93 5.44
CA MET A 398 9.79 41.77 6.12
C MET A 398 9.02 43.10 6.27
N LYS A 399 9.69 44.26 6.41
CA LYS A 399 9.03 45.55 6.50
C LYS A 399 8.39 46.02 5.19
N MET A 400 8.93 45.58 4.04
CA MET A 400 8.33 45.87 2.74
C MET A 400 7.16 44.94 2.43
N THR A 401 7.25 43.67 2.84
CA THR A 401 6.18 42.69 2.61
C THR A 401 4.94 42.89 3.47
N GLU A 402 5.05 43.65 4.58
CA GLU A 402 3.88 44.06 5.39
C GLU A 402 3.02 45.16 4.72
N HIS A 403 3.51 45.79 3.66
CA HIS A 403 2.79 46.84 2.93
C HIS A 403 2.18 46.40 1.60
N PHE A 404 2.38 45.17 1.20
CA PHE A 404 1.75 44.50 0.07
C PHE A 404 0.80 43.38 0.51
#